data_badb6c8c97c8373d2d91914765b18296
#
_entry.id   badb6c8c97c8373d2d91914765b18296
#
_cell.length_a   1.000
_cell.length_b   1.000
_cell.length_c   1.000
_cell.angle_alpha   90.00
_cell.angle_beta   90.00
_cell.angle_gamma   90.00
#
_symmetry.space_group_name_H-M   'P 1'
#
loop_
_entity.id
_entity.type
_entity.pdbx_description
1 polymer ?
#
loop_
_entity_poly.entity_id
_entity_poly.type
_entity_poly.pdbx_seq_one_letter_code
_entity_poly.pdbx_strand_id
1 'polypeptide(L)'
;ALMLTISVHHPQIRDFIKIKRDLTRVTGANISVKLSDEFLNAVDKDKKFQLRFPVDSSEPIITEDISAQELWNEIIESAHACAEPGLLFWDTAKKLTPSDIYTSEGFGSTSTNPCGEIILSPGDSCRLMVINLVSFVKNPFKNTAEFDYEMFNQVVEKAQRLMDDLVDLEIEQVKKILEKIENDPEPDYVKKIEKDLWLNIEKQANSGRRTGLGVTAVGDALAALGVVYGSDKSIKLVESFYKYLAVGAYRSSCNLAKERGSFPVHDHGKEVGHKFLERIWEAS
;
A
#
# COMPACT_ATOMS: atom_id res chain seq x y z
N ALA A 1 -1.70 0.46 16.14
CA ALA A 1 -2.13 -0.61 15.24
C ALA A 1 -0.90 -1.28 14.61
N LEU A 2 -0.94 -2.59 14.46
CA LEU A 2 0.16 -3.40 13.92
C LEU A 2 -0.40 -4.34 12.86
N MET A 3 0.33 -4.54 11.76
CA MET A 3 0.07 -5.57 10.76
C MET A 3 1.19 -6.59 10.79
N LEU A 4 0.83 -7.87 10.87
CA LEU A 4 1.73 -8.99 10.70
C LEU A 4 1.38 -9.72 9.41
N THR A 5 2.35 -9.95 8.55
CA THR A 5 2.15 -10.67 7.28
C THR A 5 3.10 -11.85 7.17
N ILE A 6 2.62 -12.92 6.54
CA ILE A 6 3.42 -14.08 6.21
C ILE A 6 3.23 -14.47 4.74
N SER A 7 4.24 -15.00 4.11
CA SER A 7 4.10 -15.61 2.79
C SER A 7 3.36 -16.95 2.89
N VAL A 8 2.47 -17.22 1.96
CA VAL A 8 1.79 -18.53 1.84
C VAL A 8 2.77 -19.69 1.67
N HIS A 9 4.00 -19.42 1.21
CA HIS A 9 5.08 -20.42 1.09
C HIS A 9 5.76 -20.79 2.39
N HIS A 10 5.56 -20.03 3.48
CA HIS A 10 6.31 -20.25 4.72
C HIS A 10 5.87 -21.52 5.43
N PRO A 11 6.78 -22.40 5.94
CA PRO A 11 6.42 -23.64 6.61
C PRO A 11 5.48 -23.49 7.82
N GLN A 12 5.53 -22.37 8.53
CA GLN A 12 4.67 -22.06 9.69
C GLN A 12 3.33 -21.42 9.29
N ILE A 13 2.95 -21.47 8.02
CA ILE A 13 1.71 -20.80 7.53
C ILE A 13 0.46 -21.30 8.26
N ARG A 14 0.37 -22.59 8.57
CA ARG A 14 -0.80 -23.19 9.24
C ARG A 14 -0.96 -22.69 10.69
N ASP A 15 0.15 -22.51 11.41
CA ASP A 15 0.14 -21.94 12.76
C ASP A 15 -0.31 -20.45 12.71
N PHE A 16 0.22 -19.71 11.75
CA PHE A 16 -0.14 -18.30 11.56
C PHE A 16 -1.62 -18.12 11.24
N ILE A 17 -2.20 -18.92 10.34
CA ILE A 17 -3.62 -18.87 9.98
C ILE A 17 -4.51 -19.09 11.22
N LYS A 18 -4.12 -19.96 12.12
CA LYS A 18 -4.94 -20.40 13.28
C LYS A 18 -4.71 -19.58 14.54
N ILE A 19 -3.66 -18.72 14.57
CA ILE A 19 -3.22 -18.07 15.82
C ILE A 19 -4.30 -17.23 16.50
N LYS A 20 -5.19 -16.59 15.74
CA LYS A 20 -6.28 -15.75 16.25
C LYS A 20 -7.61 -16.50 16.50
N ARG A 21 -7.65 -17.81 16.26
CA ARG A 21 -8.77 -18.64 16.75
C ARG A 21 -8.80 -18.68 18.27
N ASP A 22 -7.64 -18.53 18.91
CA ASP A 22 -7.54 -18.20 20.33
C ASP A 22 -7.60 -16.66 20.48
N LEU A 23 -8.74 -16.16 20.92
CA LEU A 23 -9.03 -14.73 21.05
C LEU A 23 -8.16 -14.00 22.09
N THR A 24 -7.36 -14.73 22.86
CA THR A 24 -6.40 -14.16 23.83
C THR A 24 -5.02 -13.91 23.23
N ARG A 25 -4.76 -14.42 22.02
CA ARG A 25 -3.46 -14.32 21.34
C ARG A 25 -3.48 -13.26 20.25
N VAL A 26 -2.36 -12.53 20.13
CA VAL A 26 -2.14 -11.51 19.08
C VAL A 26 -3.30 -10.49 18.99
N THR A 27 -3.77 -10.02 20.14
CA THR A 27 -4.94 -9.11 20.24
C THR A 27 -4.70 -7.72 19.67
N GLY A 28 -3.45 -7.27 19.60
CA GLY A 28 -3.05 -5.92 19.18
C GLY A 28 -2.62 -5.79 17.72
N ALA A 29 -2.73 -6.84 16.91
CA ALA A 29 -2.30 -6.82 15.51
C ALA A 29 -3.35 -7.42 14.58
N ASN A 30 -3.46 -6.86 13.36
CA ASN A 30 -4.09 -7.53 12.23
C ASN A 30 -3.10 -8.52 11.61
N ILE A 31 -3.60 -9.62 11.07
CA ILE A 31 -2.78 -10.62 10.39
C ILE A 31 -3.26 -10.83 8.94
N SER A 32 -2.32 -10.99 8.01
CA SER A 32 -2.65 -11.26 6.60
C SER A 32 -1.67 -12.25 5.96
N VAL A 33 -2.17 -13.06 5.05
CA VAL A 33 -1.39 -13.99 4.23
C VAL A 33 -1.11 -13.36 2.88
N LYS A 34 0.17 -13.32 2.49
CA LYS A 34 0.61 -12.92 1.16
C LYS A 34 0.48 -14.11 0.22
N LEU A 35 -0.52 -14.08 -0.66
CA LEU A 35 -0.78 -15.10 -1.66
C LEU A 35 0.04 -14.85 -2.92
N SER A 36 0.67 -15.90 -3.45
CA SER A 36 1.34 -15.87 -4.75
C SER A 36 0.43 -16.39 -5.86
N ASP A 37 0.70 -15.99 -7.10
CA ASP A 37 0.05 -16.56 -8.29
C ASP A 37 0.32 -18.08 -8.40
N GLU A 38 1.50 -18.54 -7.96
CA GLU A 38 1.86 -19.96 -7.87
C GLU A 38 0.87 -20.74 -7.00
N PHE A 39 0.56 -20.21 -5.80
CA PHE A 39 -0.40 -20.84 -4.88
C PHE A 39 -1.81 -20.85 -5.45
N LEU A 40 -2.29 -19.70 -5.96
CA LEU A 40 -3.64 -19.61 -6.53
C LEU A 40 -3.83 -20.54 -7.73
N ASN A 41 -2.83 -20.65 -8.59
CA ASN A 41 -2.84 -21.61 -9.69
C ASN A 41 -2.82 -23.08 -9.22
N ALA A 42 -2.15 -23.37 -8.09
CA ALA A 42 -2.15 -24.71 -7.52
C ALA A 42 -3.52 -25.05 -6.90
N VAL A 43 -4.18 -24.10 -6.26
CA VAL A 43 -5.56 -24.24 -5.75
C VAL A 43 -6.54 -24.52 -6.91
N ASP A 44 -6.52 -23.69 -7.94
CA ASP A 44 -7.43 -23.81 -9.11
C ASP A 44 -7.29 -25.17 -9.82
N LYS A 45 -6.08 -25.72 -9.86
CA LYS A 45 -5.77 -26.99 -10.54
C LYS A 45 -5.71 -28.21 -9.62
N ASP A 46 -6.09 -28.07 -8.36
CA ASP A 46 -6.02 -29.11 -7.31
C ASP A 46 -4.66 -29.82 -7.28
N LYS A 47 -3.58 -29.02 -7.20
CA LYS A 47 -2.20 -29.52 -7.21
C LYS A 47 -1.54 -29.46 -5.86
N LYS A 48 -0.44 -30.20 -5.73
CA LYS A 48 0.52 -30.00 -4.62
C LYS A 48 1.15 -28.63 -4.72
N PHE A 49 1.46 -28.07 -3.54
CA PHE A 49 2.12 -26.80 -3.37
C PHE A 49 3.27 -26.94 -2.39
N GLN A 50 4.40 -26.34 -2.70
CA GLN A 50 5.58 -26.46 -1.86
C GLN A 50 5.71 -25.29 -0.88
N LEU A 51 5.70 -25.60 0.40
CA LEU A 51 6.19 -24.71 1.44
C LEU A 51 7.72 -24.72 1.44
N ARG A 52 8.35 -23.56 1.69
CA ARG A 52 9.80 -23.42 1.64
C ARG A 52 10.34 -22.31 2.54
N PHE A 53 11.55 -22.52 3.06
CA PHE A 53 12.27 -21.50 3.83
C PHE A 53 13.78 -21.59 3.55
N PRO A 54 14.50 -20.46 3.32
CA PRO A 54 13.95 -19.12 3.11
C PRO A 54 13.02 -19.06 1.89
N VAL A 55 11.95 -18.24 1.97
CA VAL A 55 10.87 -18.20 0.95
C VAL A 55 11.37 -17.78 -0.42
N ASP A 56 12.27 -16.79 -0.46
CA ASP A 56 12.80 -16.19 -1.69
C ASP A 56 14.13 -16.81 -2.14
N SER A 57 14.57 -17.93 -1.51
CA SER A 57 15.80 -18.62 -1.87
C SER A 57 15.59 -19.57 -3.06
N SER A 58 16.54 -19.58 -3.98
CA SER A 58 16.61 -20.63 -5.03
C SER A 58 16.95 -22.01 -4.48
N GLU A 59 17.58 -22.06 -3.28
CA GLU A 59 17.99 -23.28 -2.56
C GLU A 59 17.44 -23.24 -1.13
N PRO A 60 16.13 -23.49 -0.92
CA PRO A 60 15.54 -23.47 0.40
C PRO A 60 16.07 -24.61 1.27
N ILE A 61 16.31 -24.32 2.55
CA ILE A 61 16.81 -25.29 3.54
C ILE A 61 15.69 -26.23 4.02
N ILE A 62 14.45 -25.71 4.04
CA ILE A 62 13.26 -26.45 4.44
C ILE A 62 12.30 -26.47 3.27
N THR A 63 11.80 -27.66 2.92
CA THR A 63 10.75 -27.83 1.91
C THR A 63 9.73 -28.86 2.39
N GLU A 64 8.45 -28.62 2.10
CA GLU A 64 7.34 -29.52 2.42
C GLU A 64 6.28 -29.42 1.34
N ASP A 65 5.88 -30.56 0.75
CA ASP A 65 4.79 -30.63 -0.23
C ASP A 65 3.45 -30.86 0.49
N ILE A 66 2.51 -29.96 0.26
CA ILE A 66 1.17 -30.00 0.84
C ILE A 66 0.10 -29.94 -0.26
N SER A 67 -1.15 -30.22 0.08
CA SER A 67 -2.30 -29.90 -0.78
C SER A 67 -2.58 -28.40 -0.74
N ALA A 68 -2.56 -27.74 -1.91
CA ALA A 68 -2.94 -26.31 -2.00
C ALA A 68 -4.41 -26.10 -1.60
N GLN A 69 -5.30 -27.03 -2.01
CA GLN A 69 -6.71 -26.97 -1.71
C GLN A 69 -7.00 -27.09 -0.21
N GLU A 70 -6.29 -27.99 0.51
CA GLU A 70 -6.43 -28.10 1.96
C GLU A 70 -6.01 -26.81 2.67
N LEU A 71 -4.86 -26.23 2.31
CA LEU A 71 -4.40 -24.98 2.90
C LEU A 71 -5.37 -23.82 2.60
N TRP A 72 -5.92 -23.76 1.39
CA TRP A 72 -6.93 -22.77 1.03
C TRP A 72 -8.19 -22.90 1.88
N ASN A 73 -8.67 -24.12 2.10
CA ASN A 73 -9.82 -24.39 2.97
C ASN A 73 -9.54 -23.98 4.43
N GLU A 74 -8.32 -24.25 4.96
CA GLU A 74 -7.93 -23.82 6.31
C GLU A 74 -7.95 -22.28 6.45
N ILE A 75 -7.52 -21.55 5.41
CA ILE A 75 -7.61 -20.06 5.37
C ILE A 75 -9.07 -19.62 5.44
N ILE A 76 -9.94 -20.19 4.59
CA ILE A 76 -11.37 -19.85 4.54
C ILE A 76 -12.05 -20.15 5.88
N GLU A 77 -11.82 -21.33 6.45
CA GLU A 77 -12.38 -21.71 7.74
C GLU A 77 -11.95 -20.78 8.88
N SER A 78 -10.69 -20.35 8.87
CA SER A 78 -10.19 -19.40 9.87
C SER A 78 -10.82 -18.03 9.70
N ALA A 79 -10.87 -17.52 8.47
CA ALA A 79 -11.51 -16.24 8.17
C ALA A 79 -13.00 -16.25 8.51
N HIS A 80 -13.70 -17.36 8.28
CA HIS A 80 -15.10 -17.52 8.68
C HIS A 80 -15.28 -17.53 10.21
N ALA A 81 -14.34 -18.16 10.94
CA ALA A 81 -14.44 -18.31 12.39
C ALA A 81 -14.12 -17.02 13.18
N CYS A 82 -13.15 -16.24 12.73
CA CYS A 82 -12.65 -15.06 13.47
C CYS A 82 -12.37 -13.82 12.62
N ALA A 83 -12.85 -13.76 11.37
CA ALA A 83 -12.64 -12.69 10.38
C ALA A 83 -11.17 -12.45 10.00
N GLU A 84 -10.26 -13.36 10.34
CA GLU A 84 -8.84 -13.30 10.02
C GLU A 84 -8.30 -14.71 9.66
N PRO A 85 -7.23 -14.81 8.86
CA PRO A 85 -6.39 -13.75 8.32
C PRO A 85 -7.02 -12.99 7.14
N GLY A 86 -6.54 -11.77 6.89
CA GLY A 86 -6.75 -11.06 5.64
C GLY A 86 -5.92 -11.70 4.51
N LEU A 87 -6.24 -11.36 3.25
CA LEU A 87 -5.55 -11.86 2.07
C LEU A 87 -4.93 -10.71 1.28
N LEU A 88 -3.66 -10.87 0.91
CA LEU A 88 -2.93 -9.94 0.05
C LEU A 88 -2.50 -10.69 -1.22
N PHE A 89 -3.01 -10.29 -2.37
CA PHE A 89 -2.61 -10.82 -3.68
C PHE A 89 -1.25 -10.23 -4.06
N TRP A 90 -0.20 -10.86 -3.51
CA TRP A 90 1.11 -10.22 -3.38
C TRP A 90 1.83 -10.01 -4.71
N ASP A 91 1.72 -10.95 -5.63
CA ASP A 91 2.34 -10.82 -6.95
C ASP A 91 1.66 -9.73 -7.77
N THR A 92 0.34 -9.62 -7.70
CA THR A 92 -0.41 -8.52 -8.31
C THR A 92 -0.03 -7.18 -7.69
N ALA A 93 0.08 -7.11 -6.35
CA ALA A 93 0.48 -5.91 -5.64
C ALA A 93 1.86 -5.42 -6.09
N LYS A 94 2.88 -6.28 -6.05
CA LYS A 94 4.26 -5.95 -6.47
C LYS A 94 4.35 -5.54 -7.94
N LYS A 95 3.59 -6.20 -8.81
CA LYS A 95 3.59 -5.94 -10.26
C LYS A 95 3.05 -4.56 -10.63
N LEU A 96 2.16 -3.99 -9.78
CA LEU A 96 1.48 -2.73 -10.05
C LEU A 96 1.97 -1.59 -9.16
N THR A 97 2.80 -1.86 -8.15
CA THR A 97 3.33 -0.85 -7.23
C THR A 97 4.60 -0.21 -7.80
N PRO A 98 4.59 1.09 -8.16
CA PRO A 98 5.76 1.73 -8.77
C PRO A 98 7.03 1.70 -7.91
N SER A 99 6.91 1.68 -6.57
CA SER A 99 8.09 1.62 -5.70
C SER A 99 8.91 0.33 -5.84
N ASP A 100 8.33 -0.77 -6.30
CA ASP A 100 9.05 -2.02 -6.54
C ASP A 100 10.08 -1.93 -7.69
N ILE A 101 9.97 -0.90 -8.55
CA ILE A 101 10.99 -0.56 -9.54
C ILE A 101 12.35 -0.27 -8.86
N TYR A 102 12.28 0.29 -7.65
CA TYR A 102 13.44 0.72 -6.85
C TYR A 102 13.80 -0.26 -5.74
N THR A 103 13.54 -1.55 -5.92
CA THR A 103 13.87 -2.60 -4.93
C THR A 103 15.35 -2.63 -4.59
N SER A 104 16.24 -2.41 -5.57
CA SER A 104 17.69 -2.34 -5.36
C SER A 104 18.14 -1.17 -4.48
N GLU A 105 17.33 -0.12 -4.38
CA GLU A 105 17.56 1.05 -3.53
C GLU A 105 16.87 0.94 -2.16
N GLY A 106 16.20 -0.18 -1.87
CA GLY A 106 15.53 -0.44 -0.59
C GLY A 106 14.04 -0.12 -0.57
N PHE A 107 13.41 0.11 -1.73
CA PHE A 107 11.97 0.43 -1.84
C PHE A 107 11.09 -0.76 -2.23
N GLY A 108 11.62 -1.98 -2.21
CA GLY A 108 10.85 -3.19 -2.44
C GLY A 108 9.75 -3.39 -1.40
N SER A 109 8.55 -3.73 -1.85
CA SER A 109 7.38 -3.95 -1.00
C SER A 109 7.59 -5.11 -0.04
N THR A 110 7.35 -4.87 1.26
CA THR A 110 7.52 -5.88 2.33
C THR A 110 6.19 -6.27 2.97
N SER A 111 5.33 -5.30 3.25
CA SER A 111 4.04 -5.50 3.91
C SER A 111 3.10 -4.34 3.59
N THR A 112 1.95 -4.31 4.27
CA THR A 112 0.99 -3.22 4.21
C THR A 112 0.75 -2.65 5.61
N ASN A 113 0.09 -1.50 5.69
CA ASN A 113 -0.55 -1.04 6.92
C ASN A 113 -1.73 -1.97 7.30
N PRO A 114 -2.32 -1.84 8.52
CA PRO A 114 -3.36 -2.76 9.00
C PRO A 114 -4.61 -2.87 8.12
N CYS A 115 -5.01 -1.80 7.43
CA CYS A 115 -6.18 -1.81 6.55
C CYS A 115 -5.86 -2.27 5.11
N GLY A 116 -4.57 -2.41 4.75
CA GLY A 116 -4.12 -2.95 3.48
C GLY A 116 -4.13 -1.97 2.30
N GLU A 117 -4.48 -0.69 2.52
CA GLU A 117 -4.57 0.32 1.45
C GLU A 117 -3.21 0.85 1.00
N ILE A 118 -2.15 0.72 1.82
CA ILE A 118 -0.80 1.17 1.49
C ILE A 118 0.19 0.02 1.58
N ILE A 119 0.87 -0.25 0.47
CA ILE A 119 1.98 -1.20 0.40
C ILE A 119 3.26 -0.44 0.75
N LEU A 120 4.04 -0.95 1.71
CA LEU A 120 5.19 -0.27 2.28
C LEU A 120 6.47 -1.09 2.14
N SER A 121 7.58 -0.37 1.99
CA SER A 121 8.95 -0.85 2.09
C SER A 121 9.50 -0.64 3.51
N PRO A 122 10.62 -1.29 3.90
CA PRO A 122 11.22 -1.11 5.21
C PRO A 122 11.59 0.34 5.50
N GLY A 123 11.23 0.84 6.68
CA GLY A 123 11.52 2.23 7.10
C GLY A 123 10.67 3.30 6.44
N ASP A 124 9.70 2.92 5.62
CA ASP A 124 8.79 3.85 4.95
C ASP A 124 7.65 4.29 5.88
N SER A 125 6.97 5.36 5.51
CA SER A 125 5.91 5.98 6.31
C SER A 125 4.60 6.08 5.54
N CYS A 126 3.50 5.86 6.26
CA CYS A 126 2.14 5.97 5.74
C CYS A 126 1.64 7.42 5.92
N ARG A 127 1.84 8.25 4.91
CA ARG A 127 1.33 9.63 4.86
C ARG A 127 0.02 9.65 4.10
N LEU A 128 -1.08 9.94 4.80
CA LEU A 128 -2.42 9.87 4.22
C LEU A 128 -3.06 11.25 4.11
N MET A 129 -3.66 11.50 2.95
CA MET A 129 -4.63 12.57 2.74
C MET A 129 -5.77 12.05 1.89
N VAL A 130 -7.01 12.37 2.25
CA VAL A 130 -8.20 11.94 1.50
C VAL A 130 -9.03 13.14 1.07
N ILE A 131 -9.51 13.09 -0.17
CA ILE A 131 -10.38 14.11 -0.76
C ILE A 131 -11.82 13.60 -0.71
N ASN A 132 -12.73 14.41 -0.16
CA ASN A 132 -14.15 14.06 -0.08
C ASN A 132 -14.84 14.29 -1.41
N LEU A 133 -15.25 13.20 -2.09
CA LEU A 133 -15.86 13.26 -3.43
C LEU A 133 -17.22 13.98 -3.46
N VAL A 134 -18.01 13.93 -2.38
CA VAL A 134 -19.32 14.63 -2.33
C VAL A 134 -19.17 16.12 -2.54
N SER A 135 -18.05 16.73 -2.14
CA SER A 135 -17.78 18.15 -2.30
C SER A 135 -17.74 18.63 -3.77
N PHE A 136 -17.64 17.70 -4.69
CA PHE A 136 -17.58 17.98 -6.15
C PHE A 136 -18.87 17.63 -6.88
N VAL A 137 -19.94 17.22 -6.16
CA VAL A 137 -21.23 16.96 -6.77
C VAL A 137 -22.04 18.24 -6.82
N LYS A 138 -22.26 18.77 -8.03
CA LYS A 138 -23.18 19.88 -8.28
C LYS A 138 -24.62 19.37 -8.28
N ASN A 139 -25.55 20.16 -7.76
CA ASN A 139 -26.98 19.84 -7.67
C ASN A 139 -27.25 18.42 -7.07
N PRO A 140 -26.68 18.06 -5.91
CA PRO A 140 -26.79 16.71 -5.35
C PRO A 140 -28.27 16.32 -5.19
N PHE A 141 -28.57 15.04 -5.40
CA PHE A 141 -29.91 14.43 -5.27
C PHE A 141 -30.97 15.00 -6.24
N LYS A 142 -30.56 15.65 -7.31
CA LYS A 142 -31.47 16.16 -8.39
C LYS A 142 -31.19 15.44 -9.69
N ASN A 143 -32.16 15.50 -10.63
CA ASN A 143 -31.96 14.93 -11.97
C ASN A 143 -30.86 15.65 -12.77
N THR A 144 -30.42 16.83 -12.32
CA THR A 144 -29.31 17.61 -12.88
C THR A 144 -28.02 17.45 -12.10
N ALA A 145 -27.92 16.41 -11.25
CA ALA A 145 -26.70 16.12 -10.50
C ALA A 145 -25.55 15.75 -11.45
N GLU A 146 -24.42 16.41 -11.28
CA GLU A 146 -23.22 16.17 -12.09
C GLU A 146 -21.97 16.28 -11.22
N PHE A 147 -20.88 15.62 -11.62
CA PHE A 147 -19.61 15.68 -10.92
C PHE A 147 -18.70 16.72 -11.58
N ASP A 148 -18.13 17.62 -10.78
CA ASP A 148 -17.20 18.67 -11.22
C ASP A 148 -15.78 18.15 -11.31
N TYR A 149 -15.43 17.52 -12.42
CA TYR A 149 -14.10 16.98 -12.67
C TYR A 149 -13.01 18.05 -12.75
N GLU A 150 -13.34 19.26 -13.21
CA GLU A 150 -12.39 20.36 -13.31
C GLU A 150 -11.94 20.82 -11.92
N MET A 151 -12.90 21.12 -11.05
CA MET A 151 -12.62 21.49 -9.66
C MET A 151 -11.92 20.35 -8.91
N PHE A 152 -12.35 19.10 -9.13
CA PHE A 152 -11.73 17.93 -8.51
C PHE A 152 -10.24 17.83 -8.91
N ASN A 153 -9.92 17.95 -10.21
CA ASN A 153 -8.54 17.88 -10.68
C ASN A 153 -7.65 18.99 -10.07
N GLN A 154 -8.16 20.22 -9.96
CA GLN A 154 -7.44 21.33 -9.32
C GLN A 154 -7.15 21.06 -7.84
N VAL A 155 -8.11 20.44 -7.13
CA VAL A 155 -7.92 20.07 -5.72
C VAL A 155 -6.94 18.92 -5.58
N VAL A 156 -6.98 17.91 -6.46
CA VAL A 156 -6.02 16.80 -6.49
C VAL A 156 -4.59 17.31 -6.64
N GLU A 157 -4.34 18.22 -7.57
CA GLU A 157 -3.01 18.79 -7.79
C GLU A 157 -2.48 19.54 -6.55
N LYS A 158 -3.34 20.32 -5.89
CA LYS A 158 -3.00 21.03 -4.64
C LYS A 158 -2.78 20.05 -3.49
N ALA A 159 -3.62 19.03 -3.37
CA ALA A 159 -3.50 18.00 -2.33
C ALA A 159 -2.19 17.22 -2.47
N GLN A 160 -1.78 16.85 -3.68
CA GLN A 160 -0.49 16.19 -3.92
C GLN A 160 0.68 17.09 -3.52
N ARG A 161 0.62 18.39 -3.77
CA ARG A 161 1.63 19.34 -3.31
C ARG A 161 1.71 19.38 -1.79
N LEU A 162 0.56 19.49 -1.10
CA LEU A 162 0.51 19.44 0.36
C LEU A 162 1.08 18.13 0.93
N MET A 163 0.86 17.02 0.24
CA MET A 163 1.44 15.73 0.63
C MET A 163 2.97 15.72 0.55
N ASP A 164 3.55 16.37 -0.46
CA ASP A 164 5.00 16.52 -0.56
C ASP A 164 5.55 17.46 0.54
N ASP A 165 4.84 18.53 0.87
CA ASP A 165 5.18 19.41 2.00
C ASP A 165 5.12 18.67 3.35
N LEU A 166 4.19 17.70 3.53
CA LEU A 166 4.14 16.84 4.72
C LEU A 166 5.37 15.95 4.86
N VAL A 167 5.98 15.52 3.74
CA VAL A 167 7.26 14.79 3.77
C VAL A 167 8.35 15.66 4.37
N ASP A 168 8.44 16.93 3.98
CA ASP A 168 9.44 17.87 4.52
C ASP A 168 9.23 18.10 6.03
N LEU A 169 7.98 18.28 6.47
CA LEU A 169 7.65 18.42 7.89
C LEU A 169 8.02 17.16 8.70
N GLU A 170 7.83 15.97 8.16
CA GLU A 170 8.25 14.71 8.79
C GLU A 170 9.78 14.67 8.95
N ILE A 171 10.51 15.00 7.90
CA ILE A 171 11.99 15.06 7.91
C ILE A 171 12.48 16.04 8.98
N GLU A 172 11.85 17.21 9.11
CA GLU A 172 12.17 18.15 10.18
C GLU A 172 11.96 17.57 11.58
N GLN A 173 10.87 16.82 11.78
CA GLN A 173 10.63 16.17 13.08
C GLN A 173 11.62 15.03 13.34
N VAL A 174 11.97 14.24 12.34
CA VAL A 174 12.99 13.17 12.46
C VAL A 174 14.33 13.75 12.87
N LYS A 175 14.74 14.89 12.31
CA LYS A 175 15.98 15.60 12.73
C LYS A 175 15.96 16.00 14.20
N LYS A 176 14.83 16.53 14.70
CA LYS A 176 14.67 16.86 16.13
C LYS A 176 14.74 15.63 17.03
N ILE A 177 14.20 14.49 16.56
CA ILE A 177 14.31 13.22 17.28
C ILE A 177 15.76 12.76 17.34
N LEU A 178 16.50 12.84 16.25
CA LEU A 178 17.92 12.49 16.19
C LEU A 178 18.74 13.38 17.15
N GLU A 179 18.51 14.69 17.19
CA GLU A 179 19.14 15.61 18.15
C GLU A 179 18.80 15.23 19.60
N LYS A 180 17.54 14.82 19.87
CA LYS A 180 17.15 14.36 21.21
C LYS A 180 17.92 13.10 21.60
N ILE A 181 18.02 12.11 20.71
CA ILE A 181 18.76 10.87 20.97
C ILE A 181 20.24 11.14 21.31
N GLU A 182 20.88 12.05 20.60
CA GLU A 182 22.28 12.44 20.90
C GLU A 182 22.44 12.98 22.33
N ASN A 183 21.46 13.76 22.82
CA ASN A 183 21.50 14.42 24.14
C ASN A 183 20.85 13.60 25.26
N ASP A 184 20.30 12.41 24.94
CA ASP A 184 19.66 11.54 25.94
C ASP A 184 20.71 10.93 26.88
N PRO A 185 20.43 10.81 28.21
CA PRO A 185 21.33 10.19 29.16
C PRO A 185 21.41 8.64 29.08
N GLU A 186 20.68 8.02 28.14
CA GLU A 186 20.67 6.58 27.97
C GLU A 186 22.05 6.01 27.54
N PRO A 187 22.29 4.69 27.79
CA PRO A 187 23.52 4.03 27.37
C PRO A 187 23.74 4.07 25.85
N ASP A 188 24.99 4.18 25.42
CA ASP A 188 25.38 4.33 24.00
C ASP A 188 24.82 3.21 23.09
N TYR A 189 24.68 1.98 23.58
CA TYR A 189 24.12 0.88 22.80
C TYR A 189 22.63 1.06 22.50
N VAL A 190 21.86 1.66 23.42
CA VAL A 190 20.43 2.01 23.21
C VAL A 190 20.33 3.15 22.21
N LYS A 191 21.07 4.24 22.44
CA LYS A 191 21.15 5.39 21.51
C LYS A 191 21.50 4.95 20.10
N LYS A 192 22.44 4.01 19.95
CA LYS A 192 22.83 3.52 18.62
C LYS A 192 21.67 2.84 17.90
N ILE A 193 20.92 1.97 18.58
CA ILE A 193 19.79 1.26 18.00
C ILE A 193 18.70 2.26 17.54
N GLU A 194 18.35 3.21 18.41
CA GLU A 194 17.37 4.24 18.09
C GLU A 194 17.83 5.14 16.93
N LYS A 195 19.09 5.58 16.98
CA LYS A 195 19.68 6.40 15.93
C LYS A 195 19.68 5.70 14.57
N ASP A 196 20.10 4.44 14.53
CA ASP A 196 20.12 3.64 13.28
C ASP A 196 18.71 3.50 12.70
N LEU A 197 17.69 3.31 13.53
CA LEU A 197 16.28 3.28 13.10
C LEU A 197 15.85 4.62 12.49
N TRP A 198 16.07 5.74 13.19
CA TRP A 198 15.61 7.05 12.72
C TRP A 198 16.39 7.56 11.52
N LEU A 199 17.67 7.23 11.40
CA LEU A 199 18.47 7.50 10.19
C LEU A 199 17.93 6.72 8.97
N ASN A 200 17.48 5.48 9.16
CA ASN A 200 16.85 4.72 8.10
C ASN A 200 15.51 5.36 7.66
N ILE A 201 14.68 5.78 8.62
CA ILE A 201 13.42 6.49 8.34
C ILE A 201 13.69 7.80 7.59
N GLU A 202 14.67 8.60 8.04
CA GLU A 202 15.07 9.83 7.35
C GLU A 202 15.50 9.56 5.92
N LYS A 203 16.36 8.54 5.72
CA LYS A 203 16.81 8.13 4.40
C LYS A 203 15.65 7.76 3.47
N GLN A 204 14.72 6.94 3.94
CA GLN A 204 13.57 6.52 3.15
C GLN A 204 12.66 7.72 2.81
N ALA A 205 12.37 8.58 3.77
CA ALA A 205 11.57 9.78 3.56
C ALA A 205 12.19 10.72 2.52
N ASN A 206 13.49 11.02 2.67
CA ASN A 206 14.22 11.90 1.74
C ASN A 206 14.32 11.31 0.34
N SER A 207 14.65 10.01 0.24
CA SER A 207 15.00 9.39 -1.04
C SER A 207 13.77 9.05 -1.89
N GLY A 208 12.70 8.55 -1.27
CA GLY A 208 11.50 8.09 -1.98
C GLY A 208 10.37 9.11 -2.04
N ARG A 209 10.28 10.02 -1.08
CA ARG A 209 9.24 11.06 -0.96
C ARG A 209 7.82 10.51 -1.20
N ARG A 210 7.52 9.35 -0.61
CA ARG A 210 6.26 8.63 -0.86
C ARG A 210 5.07 9.34 -0.24
N THR A 211 3.99 9.45 -1.01
CA THR A 211 2.71 10.06 -0.61
C THR A 211 1.56 9.07 -0.77
N GLY A 212 0.50 9.22 0.03
CA GLY A 212 -0.70 8.39 0.02
C GLY A 212 -1.97 9.23 -0.17
N LEU A 213 -2.14 9.83 -1.35
CA LEU A 213 -3.34 10.59 -1.67
C LEU A 213 -4.47 9.65 -2.10
N GLY A 214 -5.62 9.77 -1.46
CA GLY A 214 -6.81 8.97 -1.72
C GLY A 214 -8.10 9.76 -1.74
N VAL A 215 -9.22 9.06 -1.76
CA VAL A 215 -10.56 9.65 -1.73
C VAL A 215 -11.42 9.01 -0.66
N THR A 216 -12.43 9.75 -0.18
CA THR A 216 -13.49 9.24 0.70
C THR A 216 -14.85 9.56 0.11
N ALA A 217 -15.92 8.98 0.72
CA ALA A 217 -17.31 9.23 0.33
C ALA A 217 -17.67 8.80 -1.11
N VAL A 218 -17.08 7.72 -1.61
CA VAL A 218 -17.43 7.16 -2.94
C VAL A 218 -18.91 6.80 -3.00
N GLY A 219 -19.42 6.06 -2.00
CA GLY A 219 -20.83 5.67 -1.93
C GLY A 219 -21.78 6.88 -1.84
N ASP A 220 -21.41 7.86 -1.01
CA ASP A 220 -22.23 9.09 -0.85
C ASP A 220 -22.26 9.93 -2.14
N ALA A 221 -21.13 10.03 -2.85
CA ALA A 221 -21.07 10.72 -4.13
C ALA A 221 -21.94 10.03 -5.20
N LEU A 222 -21.91 8.68 -5.24
CA LEU A 222 -22.80 7.92 -6.14
C LEU A 222 -24.28 8.14 -5.79
N ALA A 223 -24.63 8.12 -4.50
CA ALA A 223 -25.99 8.41 -4.04
C ALA A 223 -26.42 9.84 -4.42
N ALA A 224 -25.55 10.83 -4.21
CA ALA A 224 -25.80 12.22 -4.57
C ALA A 224 -25.98 12.42 -6.08
N LEU A 225 -25.32 11.58 -6.90
CA LEU A 225 -25.47 11.53 -8.37
C LEU A 225 -26.67 10.69 -8.85
N GLY A 226 -27.44 10.07 -7.94
CA GLY A 226 -28.56 9.19 -8.27
C GLY A 226 -28.12 7.88 -8.93
N VAL A 227 -26.95 7.35 -8.57
CA VAL A 227 -26.38 6.14 -9.16
C VAL A 227 -26.33 5.01 -8.13
N VAL A 228 -26.90 3.86 -8.49
CA VAL A 228 -26.90 2.67 -7.62
C VAL A 228 -25.49 2.12 -7.52
N TYR A 229 -25.01 1.92 -6.26
CA TYR A 229 -23.70 1.33 -5.97
C TYR A 229 -23.62 -0.11 -6.52
N GLY A 230 -22.51 -0.45 -7.18
CA GLY A 230 -22.31 -1.76 -7.80
C GLY A 230 -22.93 -1.94 -9.18
N SER A 231 -23.64 -0.92 -9.72
CA SER A 231 -24.15 -0.93 -11.11
C SER A 231 -23.01 -0.65 -12.11
N ASP A 232 -23.20 -1.05 -13.39
CA ASP A 232 -22.24 -0.76 -14.46
C ASP A 232 -21.97 0.74 -14.60
N LYS A 233 -22.99 1.58 -14.35
CA LYS A 233 -22.83 3.03 -14.34
C LYS A 233 -21.94 3.49 -13.20
N SER A 234 -22.09 2.91 -12.01
CA SER A 234 -21.23 3.26 -10.86
C SER A 234 -19.79 2.83 -11.07
N ILE A 235 -19.55 1.67 -11.68
CA ILE A 235 -18.18 1.18 -11.99
C ILE A 235 -17.47 2.18 -12.91
N LYS A 236 -18.12 2.64 -13.98
CA LYS A 236 -17.56 3.64 -14.91
C LYS A 236 -17.28 4.98 -14.23
N LEU A 237 -18.16 5.44 -13.34
CA LEU A 237 -17.94 6.68 -12.59
C LEU A 237 -16.76 6.56 -11.63
N VAL A 238 -16.68 5.46 -10.87
CA VAL A 238 -15.58 5.20 -9.96
C VAL A 238 -14.26 5.09 -10.71
N GLU A 239 -14.22 4.41 -11.85
CA GLU A 239 -13.06 4.39 -12.74
C GLU A 239 -12.65 5.81 -13.14
N SER A 240 -13.60 6.66 -13.49
CA SER A 240 -13.32 8.06 -13.83
C SER A 240 -12.75 8.84 -12.63
N PHE A 241 -13.31 8.70 -11.43
CA PHE A 241 -12.80 9.36 -10.23
C PHE A 241 -11.34 8.99 -9.96
N TYR A 242 -11.01 7.70 -10.00
CA TYR A 242 -9.64 7.25 -9.78
C TYR A 242 -8.69 7.60 -10.92
N LYS A 243 -9.18 7.65 -12.17
CA LYS A 243 -8.39 8.16 -13.31
C LYS A 243 -7.98 9.61 -13.09
N TYR A 244 -8.93 10.49 -12.75
CA TYR A 244 -8.63 11.92 -12.50
C TYR A 244 -7.73 12.10 -11.27
N LEU A 245 -7.94 11.32 -10.21
CA LEU A 245 -7.07 11.32 -9.03
C LEU A 245 -5.63 10.98 -9.42
N ALA A 246 -5.43 9.87 -10.11
CA ALA A 246 -4.11 9.41 -10.48
C ALA A 246 -3.40 10.38 -11.44
N VAL A 247 -4.05 10.75 -12.53
CA VAL A 247 -3.48 11.67 -13.53
C VAL A 247 -3.17 13.04 -12.91
N GLY A 248 -4.06 13.59 -12.09
CA GLY A 248 -3.85 14.88 -11.40
C GLY A 248 -2.69 14.82 -10.41
N ALA A 249 -2.59 13.75 -9.62
CA ALA A 249 -1.50 13.55 -8.65
C ALA A 249 -0.14 13.42 -9.35
N TYR A 250 -0.04 12.60 -10.41
CA TYR A 250 1.22 12.45 -11.17
C TYR A 250 1.60 13.72 -11.92
N ARG A 251 0.63 14.46 -12.48
CA ARG A 251 0.89 15.78 -13.11
C ARG A 251 1.46 16.78 -12.10
N SER A 252 0.88 16.82 -10.88
CA SER A 252 1.40 17.65 -9.79
C SER A 252 2.81 17.23 -9.39
N SER A 253 3.07 15.92 -9.29
CA SER A 253 4.40 15.38 -9.00
C SER A 253 5.43 15.79 -10.06
N CYS A 254 5.08 15.71 -11.35
CA CYS A 254 5.94 16.19 -12.43
C CYS A 254 6.20 17.71 -12.35
N ASN A 255 5.21 18.51 -11.97
CA ASN A 255 5.39 19.94 -11.78
C ASN A 255 6.29 20.26 -10.57
N LEU A 256 6.14 19.52 -9.46
CA LEU A 256 7.01 19.61 -8.30
C LEU A 256 8.46 19.22 -8.66
N ALA A 257 8.64 18.19 -9.48
CA ALA A 257 9.98 17.81 -9.96
C ALA A 257 10.65 18.90 -10.80
N LYS A 258 9.90 19.69 -11.59
CA LYS A 258 10.42 20.87 -12.30
C LYS A 258 10.81 22.01 -11.34
N GLU A 259 10.07 22.16 -10.24
CA GLU A 259 10.24 23.23 -9.26
C GLU A 259 11.34 22.92 -8.23
N ARG A 260 11.38 21.67 -7.73
CA ARG A 260 12.21 21.25 -6.58
C ARG A 260 13.28 20.22 -6.92
N GLY A 261 13.30 19.72 -8.15
CA GLY A 261 14.05 18.53 -8.56
C GLY A 261 13.25 17.24 -8.37
N SER A 262 13.65 16.19 -9.07
CA SER A 262 13.07 14.86 -8.91
C SER A 262 13.40 14.28 -7.52
N PHE A 263 12.56 13.36 -7.02
CA PHE A 263 12.93 12.64 -5.80
C PHE A 263 14.23 11.84 -6.02
N PRO A 264 15.11 11.73 -5.00
CA PRO A 264 16.50 11.30 -5.19
C PRO A 264 16.71 9.94 -5.86
N VAL A 265 15.83 8.97 -5.62
CA VAL A 265 15.95 7.63 -6.27
C VAL A 265 15.29 7.55 -7.64
N HIS A 266 14.69 8.63 -8.14
CA HIS A 266 14.04 8.64 -9.44
C HIS A 266 15.01 8.28 -10.57
N ASP A 267 14.63 7.30 -11.37
CA ASP A 267 15.34 6.86 -12.57
C ASP A 267 14.32 6.58 -13.68
N HIS A 268 14.24 7.50 -14.62
CA HIS A 268 13.33 7.38 -15.76
C HIS A 268 13.55 6.08 -16.55
N GLY A 269 14.81 5.64 -16.69
CA GLY A 269 15.12 4.41 -17.42
C GLY A 269 14.53 3.16 -16.76
N LYS A 270 14.43 3.14 -15.44
CA LYS A 270 13.79 2.05 -14.68
C LYS A 270 12.27 2.08 -14.75
N GLU A 271 11.67 3.25 -14.94
CA GLU A 271 10.21 3.42 -14.98
C GLU A 271 9.59 3.04 -16.34
N VAL A 272 10.39 3.05 -17.40
CA VAL A 272 9.93 2.67 -18.75
C VAL A 272 9.45 1.23 -18.76
N GLY A 273 8.24 1.00 -19.29
CA GLY A 273 7.62 -0.32 -19.37
C GLY A 273 6.84 -0.72 -18.11
N HIS A 274 6.80 0.11 -17.07
CA HIS A 274 5.98 -0.20 -15.89
C HIS A 274 4.49 0.03 -16.19
N LYS A 275 3.70 -1.05 -16.19
CA LYS A 275 2.31 -1.06 -16.66
C LYS A 275 1.39 -0.01 -16.04
N PHE A 276 1.55 0.27 -14.75
CA PHE A 276 0.72 1.29 -14.08
C PHE A 276 1.12 2.68 -14.56
N LEU A 277 2.40 2.98 -14.68
CA LEU A 277 2.90 4.30 -15.13
C LEU A 277 2.54 4.54 -16.61
N GLU A 278 2.63 3.53 -17.47
CA GLU A 278 2.17 3.62 -18.86
C GLU A 278 0.69 3.98 -18.94
N ARG A 279 -0.18 3.34 -18.14
CA ARG A 279 -1.62 3.68 -18.08
C ARG A 279 -1.87 5.13 -17.66
N ILE A 280 -1.08 5.67 -16.72
CA ILE A 280 -1.18 7.07 -16.31
C ILE A 280 -0.76 7.99 -17.46
N TRP A 281 0.32 7.65 -18.14
CA TRP A 281 0.83 8.40 -19.28
C TRP A 281 -0.17 8.46 -20.45
N GLU A 282 -0.74 7.31 -20.83
CA GLU A 282 -1.76 7.21 -21.87
C GLU A 282 -3.06 7.98 -21.51
N ALA A 283 -3.34 8.12 -20.22
CA ALA A 283 -4.53 8.77 -19.71
C ALA A 283 -4.38 10.30 -19.54
N SER A 284 -3.14 10.82 -19.55
CA SER A 284 -2.82 12.25 -19.35
C SER A 284 -2.91 13.07 -20.64
#